data_3451bb83e2cc6c5316404e61181ead6a
#
_entry.id   3451bb83e2cc6c5316404e61181ead6a
#
_cell.length_a   1.000
_cell.length_b   1.000
_cell.length_c   1.000
_cell.angle_alpha   90.00
_cell.angle_beta   90.00
_cell.angle_gamma   90.00
#
_symmetry.space_group_name_H-M   'P 1'
#
loop_
_entity.id
_entity.type
_entity.pdbx_description
1 polymer ?
#
loop_
_entity_poly.entity_id
_entity_poly.type
_entity_poly.pdbx_seq_one_letter_code
_entity_poly.pdbx_strand_id
1 'polypeptide(L)'
;MVIDTSALVCIVLEEPEAAAFASAIFEDSIRLVSVVSLVEAGIVLEKALGRAGSEELEFAIRTLKLSIQPVTVDQGQTALLAHWRYGRGLHRAALNFGDCFTYALAKRTNEPLLFKGNDFGRTDLRLVALS
;
A
#
# COMPACT_ATOMS: atom_id res chain seq x y z
N MET A 1 -1.20 0.63 -10.91
CA MET A 1 -1.81 0.52 -9.55
C MET A 1 -0.90 1.08 -8.46
N VAL A 2 -1.48 1.48 -7.34
CA VAL A 2 -0.76 1.75 -6.10
C VAL A 2 -0.88 0.51 -5.20
N ILE A 3 0.20 0.15 -4.53
CA ILE A 3 0.27 -1.06 -3.69
C ILE A 3 0.47 -0.61 -2.24
N ASP A 4 -0.48 -0.97 -1.37
CA ASP A 4 -0.43 -0.63 0.05
C ASP A 4 0.53 -1.53 0.83
N THR A 5 0.96 -1.05 2.01
CA THR A 5 1.74 -1.83 2.97
C THR A 5 1.13 -3.21 3.20
N SER A 6 -0.19 -3.29 3.37
CA SER A 6 -0.90 -4.54 3.63
C SER A 6 -0.70 -5.57 2.53
N ALA A 7 -0.67 -5.15 1.27
CA ALA A 7 -0.45 -6.04 0.14
C ALA A 7 1.02 -6.49 0.06
N LEU A 8 1.98 -5.60 0.32
CA LEU A 8 3.40 -5.95 0.35
C LEU A 8 3.69 -6.99 1.43
N VAL A 9 3.18 -6.76 2.63
CA VAL A 9 3.35 -7.69 3.76
C VAL A 9 2.72 -9.04 3.45
N CYS A 10 1.52 -9.03 2.87
CA CYS A 10 0.82 -10.24 2.45
C CYS A 10 1.68 -11.08 1.49
N ILE A 11 2.29 -10.44 0.50
CA ILE A 11 3.12 -11.12 -0.50
C ILE A 11 4.37 -11.71 0.15
N VAL A 12 5.09 -10.94 0.95
CA VAL A 12 6.34 -11.39 1.58
C VAL A 12 6.09 -12.50 2.60
N LEU A 13 5.02 -12.42 3.37
CA LEU A 13 4.66 -13.45 4.35
C LEU A 13 3.91 -14.64 3.74
N GLU A 14 3.72 -14.65 2.42
CA GLU A 14 3.03 -15.73 1.69
C GLU A 14 1.64 -16.03 2.28
N GLU A 15 0.90 -14.99 2.62
CA GLU A 15 -0.48 -15.13 3.08
C GLU A 15 -1.38 -15.66 1.95
N PRO A 16 -2.61 -16.12 2.25
CA PRO A 16 -3.46 -16.76 1.23
C PRO A 16 -3.70 -15.94 -0.05
N GLU A 17 -3.75 -14.61 0.03
CA GLU A 17 -3.99 -13.74 -1.12
C GLU A 17 -2.72 -13.42 -1.92
N ALA A 18 -1.54 -13.83 -1.45
CA ALA A 18 -0.25 -13.43 -2.02
C ALA A 18 -0.12 -13.73 -3.52
N ALA A 19 -0.51 -14.93 -3.94
CA ALA A 19 -0.41 -15.32 -5.35
C ALA A 19 -1.32 -14.45 -6.25
N ALA A 20 -2.54 -14.18 -5.81
CA ALA A 20 -3.47 -13.34 -6.55
C ALA A 20 -2.96 -11.88 -6.63
N PHE A 21 -2.40 -11.37 -5.54
CA PHE A 21 -1.81 -10.03 -5.50
C PHE A 21 -0.60 -9.91 -6.44
N ALA A 22 0.31 -10.87 -6.38
CA ALA A 22 1.49 -10.88 -7.26
C ALA A 22 1.07 -10.95 -8.74
N SER A 23 0.10 -11.79 -9.07
CA SER A 23 -0.43 -11.90 -10.42
C SER A 23 -1.02 -10.58 -10.91
N ALA A 24 -1.83 -9.92 -10.10
CA ALA A 24 -2.40 -8.62 -10.45
C ALA A 24 -1.32 -7.56 -10.69
N ILE A 25 -0.27 -7.56 -9.88
CA ILE A 25 0.87 -6.64 -10.04
C ILE A 25 1.59 -6.90 -11.36
N PHE A 26 1.85 -8.16 -11.71
CA PHE A 26 2.52 -8.50 -12.96
C PHE A 26 1.72 -8.08 -14.20
N GLU A 27 0.40 -8.10 -14.11
CA GLU A 27 -0.47 -7.71 -15.21
C GLU A 27 -0.55 -6.20 -15.43
N ASP A 28 -0.16 -5.39 -14.44
CA ASP A 28 -0.17 -3.93 -14.54
C ASP A 28 1.22 -3.40 -14.89
N SER A 29 1.28 -2.45 -15.82
CA SER A 29 2.54 -1.78 -16.18
C SER A 29 2.95 -0.69 -15.20
N ILE A 30 2.01 -0.16 -14.41
CA ILE A 30 2.24 0.90 -13.41
C ILE A 30 2.14 0.28 -12.02
N ARG A 31 3.25 0.32 -11.26
CA ARG A 31 3.40 -0.40 -9.98
C ARG A 31 4.03 0.52 -8.95
N LEU A 32 3.21 1.33 -8.29
CA LEU A 32 3.65 2.41 -7.41
C LEU A 32 3.50 2.03 -5.95
N VAL A 33 4.53 2.38 -5.15
CA VAL A 33 4.52 2.20 -3.70
C VAL A 33 4.98 3.51 -3.06
N SER A 34 4.22 4.04 -2.11
CA SER A 34 4.68 5.19 -1.33
C SER A 34 5.91 4.82 -0.50
N VAL A 35 6.86 5.73 -0.39
CA VAL A 35 8.02 5.54 0.50
C VAL A 35 7.57 5.31 1.95
N VAL A 36 6.43 5.86 2.36
CA VAL A 36 5.85 5.60 3.70
C VAL A 36 5.46 4.12 3.82
N SER A 37 4.84 3.54 2.80
CA SER A 37 4.49 2.12 2.79
C SER A 37 5.72 1.23 2.81
N LEU A 38 6.80 1.63 2.14
CA LEU A 38 8.07 0.92 2.18
C LEU A 38 8.60 0.85 3.62
N VAL A 39 8.60 1.98 4.33
CA VAL A 39 9.07 2.04 5.72
C VAL A 39 8.19 1.20 6.63
N GLU A 40 6.88 1.33 6.52
CA GLU A 40 5.94 0.53 7.32
C GLU A 40 6.13 -0.97 7.08
N ALA A 41 6.20 -1.38 5.82
CA ALA A 41 6.41 -2.79 5.48
C ALA A 41 7.74 -3.30 6.05
N GLY A 42 8.79 -2.50 5.95
CA GLY A 42 10.10 -2.83 6.52
C GLY A 42 10.03 -3.08 8.03
N ILE A 43 9.32 -2.21 8.76
CA ILE A 43 9.16 -2.35 10.21
C ILE A 43 8.34 -3.60 10.56
N VAL A 44 7.22 -3.82 9.87
CA VAL A 44 6.36 -4.98 10.12
C VAL A 44 7.09 -6.29 9.82
N LEU A 45 7.81 -6.35 8.70
CA LEU A 45 8.53 -7.56 8.30
C LEU A 45 9.74 -7.85 9.19
N GLU A 46 10.41 -6.82 9.70
CA GLU A 46 11.47 -7.01 10.70
C GLU A 46 10.91 -7.65 11.96
N LYS A 47 9.76 -7.20 12.44
CA LYS A 47 9.11 -7.79 13.61
C LYS A 47 8.71 -9.24 13.38
N ALA A 48 8.27 -9.58 12.17
CA ALA A 48 7.82 -10.92 11.84
C ALA A 48 8.97 -11.90 11.54
N LEU A 49 10.02 -11.43 10.84
CA LEU A 49 11.07 -12.28 10.26
C LEU A 49 12.50 -11.93 10.74
N GLY A 50 12.63 -10.93 11.58
CA GLY A 50 13.93 -10.43 11.98
C GLY A 50 14.66 -9.80 10.79
N ARG A 51 15.98 -9.94 10.74
CA ARG A 51 16.82 -9.35 9.69
C ARG A 51 16.43 -9.82 8.28
N ALA A 52 15.95 -11.06 8.15
CA ALA A 52 15.50 -11.60 6.87
C ALA A 52 14.35 -10.78 6.27
N GLY A 53 13.58 -10.07 7.08
CA GLY A 53 12.47 -9.25 6.61
C GLY A 53 12.88 -8.19 5.59
N SER A 54 14.00 -7.49 5.84
CA SER A 54 14.54 -6.50 4.90
C SER A 54 14.96 -7.13 3.57
N GLU A 55 15.61 -8.28 3.63
CA GLU A 55 16.10 -8.99 2.44
C GLU A 55 14.92 -9.47 1.58
N GLU A 56 13.90 -10.03 2.23
CA GLU A 56 12.69 -10.49 1.53
C GLU A 56 11.91 -9.34 0.92
N LEU A 57 11.84 -8.21 1.61
CA LEU A 57 11.18 -7.02 1.08
C LEU A 57 11.92 -6.48 -0.16
N GLU A 58 13.24 -6.36 -0.09
CA GLU A 58 14.05 -5.92 -1.23
C GLU A 58 13.91 -6.88 -2.42
N PHE A 59 13.90 -8.18 -2.16
CA PHE A 59 13.69 -9.19 -3.21
C PHE A 59 12.33 -9.01 -3.89
N ALA A 60 11.27 -8.79 -3.11
CA ALA A 60 9.93 -8.55 -3.66
C ALA A 60 9.88 -7.28 -4.51
N ILE A 61 10.48 -6.18 -4.04
CA ILE A 61 10.54 -4.92 -4.76
C ILE A 61 11.21 -5.09 -6.13
N ARG A 62 12.35 -5.79 -6.16
CA ARG A 62 13.07 -6.04 -7.40
C ARG A 62 12.32 -6.97 -8.35
N THR A 63 11.82 -8.09 -7.81
CA THR A 63 11.14 -9.12 -8.60
C THR A 63 9.86 -8.58 -9.23
N LEU A 64 9.08 -7.82 -8.46
CA LEU A 64 7.82 -7.23 -8.93
C LEU A 64 8.03 -5.89 -9.65
N LYS A 65 9.27 -5.42 -9.72
CA LYS A 65 9.63 -4.14 -10.37
C LYS A 65 8.79 -2.99 -9.85
N LEU A 66 8.73 -2.86 -8.53
CA LEU A 66 7.95 -1.81 -7.88
C LEU A 66 8.70 -0.48 -7.94
N SER A 67 7.96 0.60 -8.19
CA SER A 67 8.49 1.96 -8.21
C SER A 67 8.16 2.66 -6.90
N ILE A 68 9.19 2.94 -6.10
CA ILE A 68 9.03 3.64 -4.83
C ILE A 68 8.89 5.13 -5.12
N GLN A 69 7.81 5.73 -4.65
CA GLN A 69 7.48 7.13 -4.89
C GLN A 69 7.74 8.00 -3.67
N PRO A 70 8.34 9.18 -3.85
CA PRO A 70 8.50 10.14 -2.75
C PRO A 70 7.14 10.70 -2.32
N VAL A 71 7.07 11.18 -1.08
CA VAL A 71 5.92 11.96 -0.61
C VAL A 71 6.19 13.44 -0.93
N THR A 72 5.38 14.00 -1.80
CA THR A 72 5.44 15.43 -2.13
C THR A 72 4.62 16.24 -1.13
N VAL A 73 4.80 17.56 -1.13
CA VAL A 73 3.97 18.46 -0.30
C VAL A 73 2.49 18.28 -0.65
N ASP A 74 2.17 18.19 -1.94
CA ASP A 74 0.79 17.98 -2.40
C ASP A 74 0.22 16.67 -1.87
N GLN A 75 0.99 15.60 -1.87
CA GLN A 75 0.56 14.33 -1.28
C GLN A 75 0.34 14.45 0.22
N GLY A 76 1.19 15.20 0.92
CA GLY A 76 1.01 15.45 2.34
C GLY A 76 -0.29 16.17 2.65
N GLN A 77 -0.63 17.17 1.85
CA GLN A 77 -1.91 17.90 1.97
C GLN A 77 -3.09 16.97 1.72
N THR A 78 -3.02 16.14 0.68
CA THR A 78 -4.08 15.16 0.38
C THR A 78 -4.19 14.11 1.50
N ALA A 79 -3.08 13.69 2.08
CA ALA A 79 -3.08 12.75 3.21
C ALA A 79 -3.81 13.34 4.43
N LEU A 80 -3.60 14.62 4.71
CA LEU A 80 -4.29 15.31 5.80
C LEU A 80 -5.81 15.39 5.53
N LEU A 81 -6.20 15.70 4.29
CA LEU A 81 -7.61 15.65 3.89
C LEU A 81 -8.21 14.26 4.04
N ALA A 82 -7.45 13.22 3.70
CA ALA A 82 -7.88 11.84 3.88
C ALA A 82 -8.16 11.52 5.34
N HIS A 83 -7.30 11.99 6.25
CA HIS A 83 -7.53 11.83 7.69
C HIS A 83 -8.86 12.51 8.11
N TRP A 84 -9.10 13.73 7.70
CA TRP A 84 -10.32 14.45 8.08
C TRP A 84 -11.59 13.78 7.53
N ARG A 85 -11.51 13.16 6.36
CA ARG A 85 -12.66 12.47 5.72
C ARG A 85 -12.86 11.04 6.21
N TYR A 86 -11.79 10.29 6.36
CA TYR A 86 -11.84 8.83 6.54
C TYR A 86 -11.04 8.33 7.72
N GLY A 87 -10.45 9.21 8.51
CA GLY A 87 -9.52 8.85 9.56
C GLY A 87 -10.14 8.09 10.73
N ARG A 88 -9.27 7.36 11.43
CA ARG A 88 -9.63 6.64 12.65
C ARG A 88 -10.22 7.62 13.68
N GLY A 89 -11.38 7.26 14.23
CA GLY A 89 -12.11 8.11 15.18
C GLY A 89 -13.03 9.14 14.52
N LEU A 90 -12.96 9.32 13.20
CA LEU A 90 -13.77 10.28 12.45
C LEU A 90 -14.72 9.62 11.45
N HIS A 91 -14.35 8.46 10.91
CA HIS A 91 -15.10 7.75 9.89
C HIS A 91 -14.90 6.24 10.07
N ARG A 92 -15.90 5.45 9.64
CA ARG A 92 -15.85 3.98 9.74
C ARG A 92 -14.75 3.32 8.93
N ALA A 93 -14.19 4.00 7.92
CA ALA A 93 -13.02 3.52 7.17
C ALA A 93 -11.81 3.43 8.09
N ALA A 94 -11.74 4.28 9.10
CA ALA A 94 -10.73 4.25 10.16
C ALA A 94 -9.30 4.25 9.63
N LEU A 95 -9.00 5.07 8.63
CA LEU A 95 -7.65 5.15 8.06
C LEU A 95 -6.65 5.59 9.13
N ASN A 96 -5.58 4.84 9.28
CA ASN A 96 -4.47 5.22 10.15
C ASN A 96 -3.53 6.19 9.43
N PHE A 97 -2.45 6.60 10.11
CA PHE A 97 -1.48 7.54 9.57
C PHE A 97 -0.92 7.08 8.22
N GLY A 98 -0.41 5.86 8.16
CA GLY A 98 0.18 5.31 6.93
C GLY A 98 -0.83 5.16 5.79
N ASP A 99 -2.05 4.74 6.11
CA ASP A 99 -3.13 4.60 5.13
C ASP A 99 -3.41 5.92 4.40
N CYS A 100 -3.30 7.04 5.11
CA CYS A 100 -3.53 8.36 4.52
C CYS A 100 -2.54 8.67 3.39
N PHE A 101 -1.29 8.20 3.51
CA PHE A 101 -0.28 8.40 2.46
C PHE A 101 -0.49 7.47 1.27
N THR A 102 -0.94 6.25 1.50
CA THR A 102 -1.38 5.35 0.43
C THR A 102 -2.55 5.96 -0.34
N TYR A 103 -3.54 6.48 0.40
CA TYR A 103 -4.67 7.20 -0.19
C TYR A 103 -4.19 8.37 -1.06
N ALA A 104 -3.29 9.19 -0.52
CA ALA A 104 -2.78 10.36 -1.22
C ALA A 104 -2.09 10.00 -2.54
N LEU A 105 -1.25 8.97 -2.54
CA LEU A 105 -0.58 8.53 -3.77
C LEU A 105 -1.60 8.05 -4.81
N ALA A 106 -2.58 7.24 -4.42
CA ALA A 106 -3.61 6.75 -5.32
C ALA A 106 -4.46 7.88 -5.90
N LYS A 107 -4.84 8.84 -5.07
CA LYS A 107 -5.62 10.01 -5.51
C LYS A 107 -4.84 10.89 -6.48
N ARG A 108 -3.59 11.21 -6.15
CA ARG A 108 -2.77 12.12 -6.95
C ARG A 108 -2.34 11.51 -8.28
N THR A 109 -2.19 10.20 -8.35
CA THR A 109 -1.83 9.49 -9.58
C THR A 109 -3.04 8.99 -10.36
N ASN A 110 -4.22 9.04 -9.77
CA ASN A 110 -5.46 8.49 -10.33
C ASN A 110 -5.34 6.99 -10.66
N GLU A 111 -4.59 6.28 -9.85
CA GLU A 111 -4.38 4.84 -10.00
C GLU A 111 -5.27 4.05 -9.04
N PRO A 112 -5.71 2.85 -9.41
CA PRO A 112 -6.43 1.99 -8.48
C PRO A 112 -5.48 1.45 -7.40
N LEU A 113 -6.06 1.08 -6.25
CA LEU A 113 -5.33 0.63 -5.08
C LEU A 113 -5.46 -0.88 -4.89
N LEU A 114 -4.32 -1.54 -4.64
CA LEU A 114 -4.25 -2.92 -4.18
C LEU A 114 -3.95 -2.95 -2.68
N PHE A 115 -4.82 -3.60 -1.91
CA PHE A 115 -4.68 -3.69 -0.45
C PHE A 115 -5.31 -4.96 0.08
N LYS A 116 -4.94 -5.34 1.31
CA LYS A 116 -5.58 -6.40 2.06
C LYS A 116 -6.33 -5.78 3.24
N GLY A 117 -7.61 -6.16 3.42
CA GLY A 117 -8.45 -5.65 4.50
C GLY A 117 -9.69 -4.93 3.99
N ASN A 118 -10.33 -4.14 4.87
CA ASN A 118 -11.62 -3.51 4.59
C ASN A 118 -11.58 -1.97 4.57
N ASP A 119 -10.49 -1.37 5.02
CA ASP A 119 -10.44 0.07 5.31
C ASP A 119 -10.67 0.92 4.05
N PHE A 120 -9.93 0.65 2.99
CA PHE A 120 -10.02 1.44 1.76
C PHE A 120 -11.30 1.20 0.96
N GLY A 121 -11.99 0.09 1.19
CA GLY A 121 -13.25 -0.20 0.53
C GLY A 121 -14.38 0.79 0.89
N ARG A 122 -14.18 1.55 1.95
CA ARG A 122 -15.14 2.56 2.44
C ARG A 122 -14.74 3.99 2.07
N THR A 123 -13.78 4.13 1.18
CA THR A 123 -13.30 5.41 0.66
C THR A 123 -13.76 5.59 -0.78
N ASP A 124 -13.43 6.73 -1.37
CA ASP A 124 -13.75 7.04 -2.76
C ASP A 124 -12.70 6.54 -3.77
N LEU A 125 -11.71 5.76 -3.32
CA LEU A 125 -10.69 5.22 -4.21
C LEU A 125 -11.23 4.11 -5.10
N ARG A 126 -10.71 4.04 -6.34
CA ARG A 126 -10.89 2.87 -7.18
C ARG A 126 -10.00 1.76 -6.64
N LEU A 127 -10.52 0.54 -6.64
CA LEU A 127 -9.81 -0.62 -6.11
C LEU A 127 -9.43 -1.56 -7.26
N VAL A 128 -8.28 -2.23 -7.12
CA VAL A 128 -7.86 -3.23 -8.09
C VAL A 128 -8.85 -4.40 -8.05
N ALA A 129 -9.37 -4.78 -9.22
CA ALA A 129 -10.21 -5.96 -9.35
C ALA A 129 -9.32 -7.20 -9.44
N LEU A 130 -9.56 -8.16 -8.56
CA LEU A 130 -8.86 -9.46 -8.59
C LEU A 130 -9.72 -10.47 -9.33
N SER A 131 -9.09 -11.19 -10.21
CA SER A 131 -9.74 -12.27 -10.97
C SER A 131 -9.60 -13.63 -10.29
#